data_cfa72de5c0267bb29504362fbe38a558
#
_entry.id   cfa72de5c0267bb29504362fbe38a558
#
_cell.length_a   1.000
_cell.length_b   1.000
_cell.length_c   1.000
_cell.angle_alpha   90.00
_cell.angle_beta   90.00
_cell.angle_gamma   90.00
#
_symmetry.space_group_name_H-M   'P 1'
#
loop_
_entity.id
_entity.type
_entity.pdbx_description
1 polymer ?
#
loop_
_entity_poly.entity_id
_entity_poly.type
_entity_poly.pdbx_seq_one_letter_code
_entity_poly.pdbx_strand_id
1 'polypeptide(L)'
;MKEIYIIISIILGYLLGSIPFGIIIGKVFFHKDIREYGSHNSGGTNAGRVLGKKVGLIVIILDALKCFLAIILNLLIYKLFFKELGNNLYSICALVTGFFVALGHCFPVWSKFNGGKAVATIAGFIATINPIVFLISFAVFFSVYLLTKYVSLASMSCSIFGTILCWIPFILGSTYFPGLILGIDYTIAIPLSFTFTTALLVYRHKANIIRMINGNENKIYLFKNKK
;
A
#
# COMPACT_ATOMS: atom_id res chain seq x y z
N MET A 1 28.70 -4.46 5.02
CA MET A 1 27.90 -4.83 3.83
C MET A 1 26.42 -5.01 4.14
N LYS A 2 26.04 -5.75 5.22
CA LYS A 2 24.63 -5.94 5.61
C LYS A 2 23.92 -4.62 5.89
N GLU A 3 24.54 -3.78 6.70
CA GLU A 3 24.02 -2.47 7.10
C GLU A 3 23.80 -1.56 5.87
N ILE A 4 24.73 -1.60 4.94
CA ILE A 4 24.64 -0.81 3.68
C ILE A 4 23.41 -1.25 2.89
N TYR A 5 23.19 -2.56 2.74
CA TYR A 5 22.03 -3.06 2.00
C TYR A 5 20.69 -2.71 2.66
N ILE A 6 20.63 -2.76 4.00
CA ILE A 6 19.45 -2.31 4.76
C ILE A 6 19.19 -0.82 4.52
N ILE A 7 20.22 0.03 4.61
CA ILE A 7 20.11 1.48 4.37
C ILE A 7 19.63 1.77 2.94
N ILE A 8 20.20 1.08 1.93
CA ILE A 8 19.76 1.20 0.55
C ILE A 8 18.28 0.83 0.41
N SER A 9 17.84 -0.26 1.05
CA SER A 9 16.45 -0.73 1.01
C SER A 9 15.48 0.30 1.60
N ILE A 10 15.86 0.94 2.70
CA ILE A 10 15.10 2.02 3.35
C ILE A 10 14.98 3.24 2.43
N ILE A 11 16.12 3.73 1.92
CA ILE A 11 16.17 4.94 1.09
C ILE A 11 15.41 4.71 -0.22
N LEU A 12 15.65 3.58 -0.89
CA LEU A 12 14.97 3.20 -2.13
C LEU A 12 13.45 3.15 -1.93
N GLY A 13 13.00 2.43 -0.90
CA GLY A 13 11.59 2.33 -0.58
C GLY A 13 10.95 3.68 -0.32
N TYR A 14 11.56 4.49 0.55
CA TYR A 14 11.03 5.79 0.94
C TYR A 14 10.97 6.78 -0.24
N LEU A 15 12.03 6.89 -1.04
CA LEU A 15 12.07 7.83 -2.17
C LEU A 15 11.07 7.46 -3.27
N LEU A 16 10.99 6.18 -3.67
CA LEU A 16 10.01 5.73 -4.65
C LEU A 16 8.58 5.84 -4.09
N GLY A 17 8.39 5.50 -2.82
CA GLY A 17 7.12 5.70 -2.12
C GLY A 17 6.66 7.15 -2.11
N SER A 18 7.59 8.08 -1.99
CA SER A 18 7.32 9.52 -1.92
C SER A 18 6.83 10.14 -3.23
N ILE A 19 6.89 9.43 -4.37
CA ILE A 19 6.36 9.93 -5.64
C ILE A 19 4.83 10.11 -5.52
N PRO A 20 4.28 11.34 -5.56
CA PRO A 20 2.87 11.62 -5.31
C PRO A 20 2.09 11.66 -6.64
N PHE A 21 1.81 10.51 -7.26
CA PHE A 21 1.20 10.43 -8.60
C PHE A 21 -0.10 11.22 -8.72
N GLY A 22 -0.96 11.21 -7.70
CA GLY A 22 -2.22 11.97 -7.75
C GLY A 22 -1.99 13.49 -7.85
N ILE A 23 -0.97 14.02 -7.15
CA ILE A 23 -0.61 15.44 -7.23
C ILE A 23 0.03 15.76 -8.58
N ILE A 24 0.96 14.91 -9.03
CA ILE A 24 1.67 15.09 -10.31
C ILE A 24 0.66 15.11 -11.45
N ILE A 25 -0.20 14.10 -11.56
CA ILE A 25 -1.21 14.02 -12.61
C ILE A 25 -2.18 15.20 -12.53
N GLY A 26 -2.64 15.56 -11.32
CA GLY A 26 -3.53 16.71 -11.13
C GLY A 26 -2.91 18.01 -11.62
N LYS A 27 -1.67 18.30 -11.25
CA LYS A 27 -0.99 19.54 -11.63
C LYS A 27 -0.58 19.58 -13.10
N VAL A 28 -0.01 18.49 -13.62
CA VAL A 28 0.54 18.47 -14.98
C VAL A 28 -0.54 18.43 -16.05
N PHE A 29 -1.58 17.59 -15.87
CA PHE A 29 -2.57 17.36 -16.91
C PHE A 29 -3.89 18.12 -16.69
N PHE A 30 -4.18 18.55 -15.45
CA PHE A 30 -5.46 19.19 -15.10
C PHE A 30 -5.29 20.56 -14.45
N HIS A 31 -4.07 21.04 -14.26
CA HIS A 31 -3.74 22.32 -13.61
C HIS A 31 -4.43 22.52 -12.24
N LYS A 32 -4.60 21.41 -11.49
CA LYS A 32 -5.28 21.37 -10.18
C LYS A 32 -4.47 20.62 -9.15
N ASP A 33 -4.32 21.17 -7.95
CA ASP A 33 -3.86 20.38 -6.80
C ASP A 33 -5.07 19.68 -6.17
N ILE A 34 -5.12 18.36 -6.28
CA ILE A 34 -6.26 17.60 -5.77
C ILE A 34 -6.46 17.70 -4.26
N ARG A 35 -5.43 18.15 -3.52
CA ARG A 35 -5.51 18.37 -2.06
C ARG A 35 -6.34 19.60 -1.67
N GLU A 36 -6.61 20.48 -2.58
CA GLU A 36 -7.48 21.65 -2.36
C GLU A 36 -8.96 21.30 -2.47
N TYR A 37 -9.29 20.08 -2.94
CA TYR A 37 -10.65 19.67 -3.25
C TYR A 37 -11.02 18.32 -2.62
N GLY A 38 -12.32 18.08 -2.51
CA GLY A 38 -12.89 16.79 -2.14
C GLY A 38 -12.53 16.36 -0.71
N SER A 39 -11.78 15.28 -0.55
CA SER A 39 -11.35 14.81 0.76
C SER A 39 -9.97 15.33 1.19
N HIS A 40 -9.42 16.29 0.46
CA HIS A 40 -8.12 16.93 0.70
C HIS A 40 -6.93 15.92 0.77
N ASN A 41 -7.11 14.73 0.20
CA ASN A 41 -6.11 13.67 0.18
C ASN A 41 -5.44 13.57 -1.20
N SER A 42 -4.15 13.18 -1.24
CA SER A 42 -3.38 13.03 -2.48
C SER A 42 -3.61 11.71 -3.22
N GLY A 43 -4.36 10.75 -2.65
CA GLY A 43 -4.52 9.41 -3.22
C GLY A 43 -5.59 9.27 -4.29
N GLY A 44 -5.61 8.10 -4.95
CA GLY A 44 -6.45 7.83 -6.12
C GLY A 44 -7.96 7.97 -5.90
N THR A 45 -8.47 7.68 -4.69
CA THR A 45 -9.90 7.89 -4.38
C THR A 45 -10.29 9.37 -4.48
N ASN A 46 -9.43 10.29 -4.00
CA ASN A 46 -9.69 11.72 -4.14
C ASN A 46 -9.44 12.19 -5.57
N ALA A 47 -8.38 11.71 -6.22
CA ALA A 47 -8.17 11.98 -7.65
C ALA A 47 -9.40 11.59 -8.48
N GLY A 48 -10.02 10.45 -8.17
CA GLY A 48 -11.26 10.02 -8.83
C GLY A 48 -12.46 10.92 -8.59
N ARG A 49 -12.55 11.57 -7.43
CA ARG A 49 -13.60 12.56 -7.14
C ARG A 49 -13.38 13.88 -7.87
N VAL A 50 -12.14 14.33 -7.93
CA VAL A 50 -11.78 15.68 -8.44
C VAL A 50 -11.54 15.67 -9.94
N LEU A 51 -10.89 14.64 -10.48
CA LEU A 51 -10.42 14.57 -11.88
C LEU A 51 -11.18 13.52 -12.70
N GLY A 52 -12.07 12.77 -12.07
CA GLY A 52 -12.85 11.71 -12.73
C GLY A 52 -12.36 10.30 -12.44
N LYS A 53 -13.28 9.32 -12.51
CA LYS A 53 -13.06 7.92 -12.09
C LYS A 53 -11.89 7.25 -12.80
N LYS A 54 -11.70 7.51 -14.11
CA LYS A 54 -10.58 6.94 -14.90
C LYS A 54 -9.22 7.40 -14.36
N VAL A 55 -9.10 8.70 -14.07
CA VAL A 55 -7.86 9.27 -13.51
C VAL A 55 -7.59 8.70 -12.13
N GLY A 56 -8.61 8.58 -11.28
CA GLY A 56 -8.50 7.95 -9.97
C GLY A 56 -7.99 6.51 -10.06
N LEU A 57 -8.47 5.72 -11.02
CA LEU A 57 -8.00 4.35 -11.26
C LEU A 57 -6.52 4.34 -11.69
N ILE A 58 -6.12 5.22 -12.60
CA ILE A 58 -4.71 5.35 -13.02
C ILE A 58 -3.82 5.65 -11.82
N VAL A 59 -4.20 6.58 -10.96
CA VAL A 59 -3.44 6.91 -9.74
C VAL A 59 -3.34 5.70 -8.82
N ILE A 60 -4.43 4.93 -8.62
CA ILE A 60 -4.42 3.69 -7.81
C ILE A 60 -3.42 2.68 -8.38
N ILE A 61 -3.45 2.45 -9.69
CA ILE A 61 -2.54 1.51 -10.36
C ILE A 61 -1.08 1.97 -10.21
N LEU A 62 -0.78 3.23 -10.45
CA LEU A 62 0.57 3.78 -10.31
C LEU A 62 1.08 3.72 -8.86
N ASP A 63 0.21 3.97 -7.87
CA ASP A 63 0.55 3.85 -6.46
C ASP A 63 0.79 2.40 -6.02
N ALA A 64 0.13 1.41 -6.63
CA ALA A 64 0.43 0.00 -6.43
C ALA A 64 1.73 -0.41 -7.13
N LEU A 65 1.90 -0.01 -8.39
CA LEU A 65 3.07 -0.33 -9.20
C LEU A 65 4.37 0.23 -8.61
N LYS A 66 4.37 1.42 -7.99
CA LYS A 66 5.60 1.95 -7.38
C LYS A 66 6.15 1.04 -6.28
N CYS A 67 5.28 0.33 -5.55
CA CYS A 67 5.71 -0.62 -4.53
C CYS A 67 6.30 -1.88 -5.19
N PHE A 68 5.63 -2.43 -6.19
CA PHE A 68 6.16 -3.54 -6.99
C PHE A 68 7.54 -3.21 -7.56
N LEU A 69 7.68 -2.06 -8.23
CA LEU A 69 8.94 -1.63 -8.83
C LEU A 69 10.04 -1.43 -7.79
N ALA A 70 9.73 -0.87 -6.62
CA ALA A 70 10.71 -0.69 -5.56
C ALA A 70 11.26 -2.03 -5.06
N ILE A 71 10.39 -3.04 -4.88
CA ILE A 71 10.81 -4.39 -4.44
C ILE A 71 11.62 -5.09 -5.54
N ILE A 72 11.21 -4.99 -6.81
CA ILE A 72 11.98 -5.55 -7.93
C ILE A 72 13.36 -4.89 -8.05
N LEU A 73 13.46 -3.58 -7.92
CA LEU A 73 14.74 -2.88 -7.91
C LEU A 73 15.61 -3.31 -6.72
N ASN A 74 15.02 -3.49 -5.54
CA ASN A 74 15.72 -4.02 -4.37
C ASN A 74 16.29 -5.43 -4.66
N LEU A 75 15.51 -6.32 -5.29
CA LEU A 75 15.95 -7.65 -5.73
C LEU A 75 17.09 -7.57 -6.74
N LEU A 76 17.04 -6.65 -7.70
CA LEU A 76 18.11 -6.48 -8.66
C LEU A 76 19.40 -6.01 -8.00
N ILE A 77 19.31 -5.05 -7.09
CA ILE A 77 20.45 -4.57 -6.30
C ILE A 77 21.06 -5.70 -5.48
N TYR A 78 20.22 -6.53 -4.82
CA TYR A 78 20.67 -7.72 -4.10
C TYR A 78 21.46 -8.66 -5.02
N LYS A 79 20.88 -9.04 -6.14
CA LYS A 79 21.50 -9.98 -7.08
C LYS A 79 22.83 -9.49 -7.66
N LEU A 80 22.96 -8.17 -7.88
CA LEU A 80 24.16 -7.59 -8.46
C LEU A 80 25.28 -7.36 -7.45
N PHE A 81 24.96 -6.98 -6.21
CA PHE A 81 25.96 -6.46 -5.28
C PHE A 81 25.99 -7.17 -3.91
N PHE A 82 24.94 -7.91 -3.54
CA PHE A 82 24.75 -8.42 -2.17
C PHE A 82 24.39 -9.90 -2.10
N LYS A 83 24.48 -10.63 -3.19
CA LYS A 83 24.09 -12.06 -3.29
C LYS A 83 24.73 -12.93 -2.22
N GLU A 84 25.97 -12.63 -1.81
CA GLU A 84 26.72 -13.38 -0.80
C GLU A 84 26.17 -13.21 0.63
N LEU A 85 25.22 -12.27 0.85
CA LEU A 85 24.67 -12.03 2.18
C LEU A 85 23.56 -13.00 2.61
N GLY A 86 23.12 -13.89 1.69
CA GLY A 86 22.12 -14.93 1.93
C GLY A 86 20.67 -14.46 1.79
N ASN A 87 19.79 -15.39 1.41
CA ASN A 87 18.39 -15.11 1.06
C ASN A 87 17.56 -14.54 2.21
N ASN A 88 17.88 -14.92 3.46
CA ASN A 88 17.14 -14.41 4.62
C ASN A 88 17.24 -12.87 4.74
N LEU A 89 18.42 -12.30 4.54
CA LEU A 89 18.59 -10.86 4.54
C LEU A 89 17.87 -10.19 3.36
N TYR A 90 17.90 -10.83 2.18
CA TYR A 90 17.13 -10.37 1.04
C TYR A 90 15.62 -10.29 1.38
N SER A 91 15.05 -11.36 1.95
CA SER A 91 13.64 -11.42 2.32
C SER A 91 13.27 -10.28 3.28
N ILE A 92 14.09 -10.04 4.31
CA ILE A 92 13.88 -8.94 5.26
C ILE A 92 13.96 -7.58 4.54
N CYS A 93 14.97 -7.37 3.70
CA CYS A 93 15.15 -6.10 2.98
C CYS A 93 14.03 -5.82 1.97
N ALA A 94 13.47 -6.83 1.32
CA ALA A 94 12.30 -6.69 0.45
C ALA A 94 11.07 -6.20 1.25
N LEU A 95 10.85 -6.74 2.45
CA LEU A 95 9.77 -6.32 3.36
C LEU A 95 9.99 -4.89 3.90
N VAL A 96 11.23 -4.57 4.29
CA VAL A 96 11.63 -3.22 4.70
C VAL A 96 11.36 -2.23 3.57
N THR A 97 11.76 -2.54 2.34
CA THR A 97 11.48 -1.70 1.17
C THR A 97 9.98 -1.45 1.01
N GLY A 98 9.14 -2.50 1.07
CA GLY A 98 7.68 -2.37 0.94
C GLY A 98 7.06 -1.48 2.03
N PHE A 99 7.48 -1.64 3.28
CA PHE A 99 7.05 -0.77 4.38
C PHE A 99 7.45 0.69 4.16
N PHE A 100 8.70 0.95 3.75
CA PHE A 100 9.17 2.31 3.50
C PHE A 100 8.55 2.95 2.27
N VAL A 101 8.09 2.17 1.27
CA VAL A 101 7.24 2.68 0.18
C VAL A 101 5.90 3.17 0.73
N ALA A 102 5.26 2.41 1.63
CA ALA A 102 4.02 2.83 2.26
C ALA A 102 4.21 4.09 3.13
N LEU A 103 5.31 4.15 3.89
CA LEU A 103 5.67 5.32 4.70
C LEU A 103 5.92 6.55 3.82
N GLY A 104 6.70 6.42 2.74
CA GLY A 104 6.95 7.49 1.78
C GLY A 104 5.67 7.97 1.10
N HIS A 105 4.72 7.06 0.78
CA HIS A 105 3.42 7.45 0.25
C HIS A 105 2.57 8.24 1.25
N CYS A 106 2.66 7.91 2.54
CA CYS A 106 1.93 8.63 3.61
C CYS A 106 2.55 9.99 3.93
N PHE A 107 3.88 10.07 3.89
CA PHE A 107 4.67 11.25 4.27
C PHE A 107 5.71 11.56 3.18
N PRO A 108 5.28 11.93 1.96
CA PRO A 108 6.18 12.10 0.83
C PRO A 108 7.02 13.38 0.95
N VAL A 109 8.34 13.23 0.82
CA VAL A 109 9.27 14.36 0.87
C VAL A 109 8.97 15.40 -0.22
N TRP A 110 8.56 14.96 -1.41
CA TRP A 110 8.28 15.83 -2.56
C TRP A 110 7.00 16.67 -2.42
N SER A 111 6.16 16.40 -1.41
CA SER A 111 4.91 17.14 -1.19
C SER A 111 4.75 17.64 0.24
N LYS A 112 5.87 18.03 0.87
CA LYS A 112 5.93 18.57 2.24
C LYS A 112 5.29 17.62 3.27
N PHE A 113 5.59 16.32 3.14
CA PHE A 113 5.09 15.23 3.99
C PHE A 113 3.56 15.08 4.04
N ASN A 114 2.85 15.65 3.07
CA ASN A 114 1.39 15.63 2.99
C ASN A 114 0.93 14.67 1.90
N GLY A 115 0.79 13.40 2.25
CA GLY A 115 0.54 12.28 1.33
C GLY A 115 -0.80 11.59 1.50
N GLY A 116 -0.87 10.38 0.94
CA GLY A 116 -2.05 9.51 0.93
C GLY A 116 -2.21 8.67 2.20
N LYS A 117 -2.92 7.55 2.06
CA LYS A 117 -3.22 6.60 3.14
C LYS A 117 -2.65 5.20 2.89
N ALA A 118 -1.80 5.07 1.89
CA ALA A 118 -1.11 3.86 1.47
C ALA A 118 -1.99 2.65 1.07
N VAL A 119 -3.31 2.80 0.85
CA VAL A 119 -4.19 1.67 0.50
C VAL A 119 -3.72 0.96 -0.77
N ALA A 120 -3.55 1.70 -1.87
CA ALA A 120 -3.08 1.14 -3.14
C ALA A 120 -1.64 0.63 -3.04
N THR A 121 -0.79 1.33 -2.29
CA THR A 121 0.60 0.97 -2.07
C THR A 121 0.72 -0.35 -1.30
N ILE A 122 -0.10 -0.54 -0.25
CA ILE A 122 -0.15 -1.79 0.53
C ILE A 122 -0.75 -2.92 -0.32
N ALA A 123 -1.76 -2.62 -1.14
CA ALA A 123 -2.29 -3.59 -2.09
C ALA A 123 -1.19 -4.07 -3.07
N GLY A 124 -0.37 -3.15 -3.60
CA GLY A 124 0.81 -3.49 -4.39
C GLY A 124 1.86 -4.26 -3.61
N PHE A 125 2.09 -3.90 -2.35
CA PHE A 125 3.03 -4.60 -1.47
C PHE A 125 2.63 -6.06 -1.27
N ILE A 126 1.39 -6.32 -0.81
CA ILE A 126 0.93 -7.68 -0.54
C ILE A 126 0.82 -8.51 -1.83
N ALA A 127 0.40 -7.92 -2.95
CA ALA A 127 0.35 -8.57 -4.25
C ALA A 127 1.75 -9.00 -4.74
N THR A 128 2.78 -8.20 -4.42
CA THR A 128 4.17 -8.49 -4.78
C THR A 128 4.79 -9.59 -3.91
N ILE A 129 4.41 -9.69 -2.64
CA ILE A 129 4.95 -10.70 -1.71
C ILE A 129 4.15 -12.00 -1.79
N ASN A 130 2.83 -11.90 -1.74
CA ASN A 130 1.92 -13.05 -1.74
C ASN A 130 0.61 -12.73 -2.48
N PRO A 131 0.53 -13.02 -3.80
CA PRO A 131 -0.67 -12.80 -4.60
C PRO A 131 -1.93 -13.51 -4.09
N ILE A 132 -1.79 -14.67 -3.42
CA ILE A 132 -2.94 -15.42 -2.88
C ILE A 132 -3.58 -14.63 -1.74
N VAL A 133 -2.77 -14.16 -0.79
CA VAL A 133 -3.27 -13.31 0.32
C VAL A 133 -3.85 -12.01 -0.22
N PHE A 134 -3.24 -11.43 -1.26
CA PHE A 134 -3.81 -10.26 -1.93
C PHE A 134 -5.21 -10.54 -2.48
N LEU A 135 -5.42 -11.62 -3.24
CA LEU A 135 -6.71 -11.94 -3.84
C LEU A 135 -7.80 -12.19 -2.78
N ILE A 136 -7.47 -12.91 -1.70
CA ILE A 136 -8.40 -13.15 -0.60
C ILE A 136 -8.75 -11.84 0.11
N SER A 137 -7.76 -11.01 0.42
CA SER A 137 -7.97 -9.69 1.05
C SER A 137 -8.78 -8.75 0.15
N PHE A 138 -8.56 -8.82 -1.17
CA PHE A 138 -9.30 -8.03 -2.15
C PHE A 138 -10.78 -8.46 -2.24
N ALA A 139 -11.08 -9.75 -2.10
CA ALA A 139 -12.45 -10.24 -1.97
C ALA A 139 -13.14 -9.65 -0.71
N VAL A 140 -12.42 -9.59 0.42
CA VAL A 140 -12.93 -8.92 1.65
C VAL A 140 -13.19 -7.44 1.40
N PHE A 141 -12.27 -6.74 0.71
CA PHE A 141 -12.48 -5.34 0.32
C PHE A 141 -13.79 -5.15 -0.43
N PHE A 142 -14.02 -5.96 -1.48
CA PHE A 142 -15.24 -5.86 -2.29
C PHE A 142 -16.49 -6.20 -1.48
N SER A 143 -16.46 -7.24 -0.65
CA SER A 143 -17.59 -7.63 0.19
C SER A 143 -18.00 -6.50 1.13
N VAL A 144 -17.05 -5.93 1.88
CA VAL A 144 -17.32 -4.81 2.81
C VAL A 144 -17.76 -3.57 2.04
N TYR A 145 -17.13 -3.27 0.89
CA TYR A 145 -17.53 -2.13 0.06
C TYR A 145 -18.95 -2.29 -0.50
N LEU A 146 -19.32 -3.46 -1.01
CA LEU A 146 -20.66 -3.69 -1.57
C LEU A 146 -21.75 -3.56 -0.51
N LEU A 147 -21.49 -4.00 0.72
CA LEU A 147 -22.43 -3.90 1.82
C LEU A 147 -22.56 -2.47 2.36
N THR A 148 -21.44 -1.75 2.50
CA THR A 148 -21.42 -0.47 3.23
C THR A 148 -21.32 0.78 2.37
N LYS A 149 -20.78 0.64 1.15
CA LYS A 149 -20.39 1.74 0.23
C LYS A 149 -19.27 2.65 0.78
N TYR A 150 -18.64 2.30 1.92
CA TYR A 150 -17.51 3.01 2.51
C TYR A 150 -16.18 2.39 2.07
N VAL A 151 -15.49 3.06 1.15
CA VAL A 151 -14.15 2.62 0.70
C VAL A 151 -13.15 2.63 1.86
N SER A 152 -13.25 3.57 2.79
CA SER A 152 -12.39 3.66 3.98
C SER A 152 -12.53 2.44 4.88
N LEU A 153 -13.76 2.00 5.17
CA LEU A 153 -14.01 0.80 5.97
C LEU A 153 -13.51 -0.45 5.25
N ALA A 154 -13.82 -0.59 3.96
CA ALA A 154 -13.36 -1.72 3.15
C ALA A 154 -11.82 -1.81 3.14
N SER A 155 -11.13 -0.66 3.01
CA SER A 155 -9.65 -0.62 3.00
C SER A 155 -9.04 -1.06 4.33
N MET A 156 -9.59 -0.62 5.46
CA MET A 156 -9.12 -1.04 6.78
C MET A 156 -9.41 -2.52 7.03
N SER A 157 -10.63 -2.98 6.73
CA SER A 157 -11.02 -4.38 6.92
C SER A 157 -10.17 -5.34 6.12
N CYS A 158 -9.91 -5.06 4.83
CA CYS A 158 -9.08 -5.93 4.01
C CYS A 158 -7.61 -5.94 4.46
N SER A 159 -7.08 -4.81 4.90
CA SER A 159 -5.70 -4.73 5.39
C SER A 159 -5.53 -5.51 6.71
N ILE A 160 -6.46 -5.36 7.66
CA ILE A 160 -6.48 -6.11 8.92
C ILE A 160 -6.59 -7.61 8.63
N PHE A 161 -7.53 -8.01 7.75
CA PHE A 161 -7.74 -9.41 7.41
C PHE A 161 -6.51 -10.02 6.73
N GLY A 162 -5.88 -9.32 5.77
CA GLY A 162 -4.65 -9.76 5.13
C GLY A 162 -3.50 -9.93 6.13
N THR A 163 -3.40 -9.03 7.11
CA THR A 163 -2.41 -9.16 8.19
C THR A 163 -2.68 -10.40 9.05
N ILE A 164 -3.93 -10.67 9.41
CA ILE A 164 -4.30 -11.90 10.16
C ILE A 164 -3.89 -13.14 9.36
N LEU A 165 -4.17 -13.18 8.07
CA LEU A 165 -3.74 -14.30 7.21
C LEU A 165 -2.22 -14.51 7.23
N CYS A 166 -1.43 -13.44 7.28
CA CYS A 166 0.02 -13.53 7.36
C CYS A 166 0.51 -14.10 8.71
N TRP A 167 -0.26 -13.95 9.80
CA TRP A 167 0.08 -14.53 11.10
C TRP A 167 -0.25 -16.01 11.24
N ILE A 168 -1.17 -16.56 10.44
CA ILE A 168 -1.62 -17.97 10.57
C ILE A 168 -0.47 -18.96 10.49
N PRO A 169 0.45 -18.95 9.50
CA PRO A 169 1.54 -19.90 9.45
C PRO A 169 2.44 -19.82 10.68
N PHE A 170 2.74 -18.63 11.18
CA PHE A 170 3.55 -18.43 12.38
C PHE A 170 2.89 -19.08 13.62
N ILE A 171 1.59 -18.83 13.82
CA ILE A 171 0.81 -19.38 14.95
C ILE A 171 0.77 -20.91 14.87
N LEU A 172 0.70 -21.49 13.66
CA LEU A 172 0.68 -22.92 13.43
C LEU A 172 2.08 -23.55 13.43
N GLY A 173 3.15 -22.79 13.69
CA GLY A 173 4.53 -23.27 13.65
C GLY A 173 5.00 -23.69 12.26
N SER A 174 4.36 -23.22 11.19
CA SER A 174 4.70 -23.57 9.81
C SER A 174 5.80 -22.64 9.28
N THR A 175 6.77 -23.23 8.61
CA THR A 175 7.75 -22.50 7.80
C THR A 175 7.30 -22.30 6.35
N TYR A 176 6.18 -22.92 5.98
CA TYR A 176 5.60 -22.82 4.65
C TYR A 176 4.39 -21.87 4.63
N PHE A 177 4.40 -20.95 3.69
CA PHE A 177 3.28 -20.04 3.42
C PHE A 177 2.96 -20.06 1.93
N PRO A 178 1.82 -20.67 1.52
CA PRO A 178 1.45 -20.76 0.11
C PRO A 178 1.37 -19.39 -0.55
N GLY A 179 1.90 -19.29 -1.77
CA GLY A 179 1.79 -18.09 -2.59
C GLY A 179 2.89 -17.06 -2.37
N LEU A 180 3.92 -17.33 -1.56
CA LEU A 180 5.12 -16.48 -1.54
C LEU A 180 5.84 -16.55 -2.89
N ILE A 181 6.25 -15.40 -3.39
CA ILE A 181 6.96 -15.27 -4.68
C ILE A 181 8.28 -14.51 -4.49
N LEU A 182 9.04 -14.37 -5.57
CA LEU A 182 10.34 -13.67 -5.61
C LEU A 182 11.44 -14.31 -4.74
N GLY A 183 11.31 -15.60 -4.37
CA GLY A 183 12.27 -16.28 -3.51
C GLY A 183 12.31 -15.72 -2.09
N ILE A 184 11.19 -15.18 -1.61
CA ILE A 184 11.04 -14.71 -0.23
C ILE A 184 10.68 -15.89 0.65
N ASP A 185 11.48 -16.08 1.71
CA ASP A 185 11.24 -17.11 2.72
C ASP A 185 10.25 -16.62 3.77
N TYR A 186 9.37 -17.53 4.23
CA TYR A 186 8.47 -17.19 5.32
C TYR A 186 9.24 -17.11 6.64
N THR A 187 9.16 -15.94 7.24
CA THR A 187 9.71 -15.64 8.56
C THR A 187 8.74 -14.74 9.32
N ILE A 188 8.96 -14.56 10.63
CA ILE A 188 8.19 -13.61 11.45
C ILE A 188 8.25 -12.16 10.90
N ALA A 189 9.22 -11.84 10.06
CA ALA A 189 9.34 -10.53 9.44
C ALA A 189 8.13 -10.21 8.53
N ILE A 190 7.51 -11.23 7.90
CA ILE A 190 6.32 -11.05 7.05
C ILE A 190 5.14 -10.53 7.87
N PRO A 191 4.60 -11.25 8.87
CA PRO A 191 3.46 -10.77 9.64
C PRO A 191 3.77 -9.47 10.39
N LEU A 192 4.98 -9.27 10.91
CA LEU A 192 5.38 -8.01 11.54
C LEU A 192 5.33 -6.84 10.54
N SER A 193 5.90 -7.00 9.35
CA SER A 193 5.89 -5.97 8.32
C SER A 193 4.45 -5.55 7.95
N PHE A 194 3.55 -6.52 7.74
CA PHE A 194 2.14 -6.22 7.46
C PHE A 194 1.40 -5.64 8.67
N THR A 195 1.76 -6.02 9.89
CA THR A 195 1.22 -5.40 11.11
C THR A 195 1.56 -3.92 11.19
N PHE A 196 2.83 -3.54 11.02
CA PHE A 196 3.25 -2.14 11.04
C PHE A 196 2.65 -1.34 9.87
N THR A 197 2.56 -1.95 8.70
CA THR A 197 1.99 -1.31 7.51
C THR A 197 0.48 -1.08 7.68
N THR A 198 -0.24 -2.05 8.26
CA THR A 198 -1.67 -1.93 8.58
C THR A 198 -1.91 -0.91 9.68
N ALA A 199 -1.08 -0.87 10.72
CA ALA A 199 -1.15 0.15 11.76
C ALA A 199 -0.98 1.56 11.17
N LEU A 200 -0.02 1.75 10.27
CA LEU A 200 0.15 2.99 9.52
C LEU A 200 -1.11 3.35 8.72
N LEU A 201 -1.69 2.40 8.00
CA LEU A 201 -2.94 2.61 7.23
C LEU A 201 -4.09 3.04 8.14
N VAL A 202 -4.33 2.34 9.24
CA VAL A 202 -5.40 2.66 10.20
C VAL A 202 -5.18 4.05 10.80
N TYR A 203 -3.95 4.37 11.20
CA TYR A 203 -3.58 5.70 11.68
C TYR A 203 -3.93 6.80 10.66
N ARG A 204 -3.58 6.59 9.38
CA ARG A 204 -3.91 7.53 8.29
C ARG A 204 -5.41 7.62 7.98
N HIS A 205 -6.22 6.67 8.49
CA HIS A 205 -7.69 6.70 8.39
C HIS A 205 -8.38 7.37 9.59
N LYS A 206 -7.65 7.93 10.57
CA LYS A 206 -8.23 8.57 11.77
C LYS A 206 -9.41 9.51 11.45
N ALA A 207 -9.25 10.41 10.48
CA ALA A 207 -10.32 11.33 10.08
C ALA A 207 -11.55 10.61 9.46
N ASN A 208 -11.34 9.48 8.78
CA ASN A 208 -12.45 8.67 8.25
C ASN A 208 -13.18 7.94 9.38
N ILE A 209 -12.46 7.42 10.35
CA ILE A 209 -13.04 6.75 11.53
C ILE A 209 -13.94 7.72 12.27
N ILE A 210 -13.45 8.94 12.54
CA ILE A 210 -14.25 9.99 13.18
C ILE A 210 -15.51 10.31 12.36
N ARG A 211 -15.40 10.46 11.04
CA ARG A 211 -16.57 10.71 10.18
C ARG A 211 -17.54 9.52 10.15
N MET A 212 -17.05 8.29 10.20
CA MET A 212 -17.92 7.09 10.27
C MET A 212 -18.69 7.04 11.59
N ILE A 213 -18.03 7.31 12.72
CA ILE A 213 -18.68 7.36 14.04
C ILE A 213 -19.78 8.43 14.06
N ASN A 214 -19.53 9.59 13.44
CA ASN A 214 -20.47 10.70 13.36
C ASN A 214 -21.52 10.55 12.24
N GLY A 215 -21.54 9.44 11.49
CA GLY A 215 -22.47 9.22 10.38
C GLY A 215 -22.21 10.06 9.12
N ASN A 216 -21.07 10.77 9.04
CA ASN A 216 -20.74 11.75 8.01
C ASN A 216 -19.69 11.25 7.00
N GLU A 217 -19.37 9.95 6.96
CA GLU A 217 -18.40 9.43 6.00
C GLU A 217 -19.00 9.37 4.58
N ASN A 218 -18.20 9.72 3.59
CA ASN A 218 -18.62 9.78 2.20
C ASN A 218 -18.80 8.38 1.60
N LYS A 219 -20.02 8.06 1.18
CA LYS A 219 -20.32 6.86 0.39
C LYS A 219 -19.88 7.06 -1.06
N ILE A 220 -19.33 6.01 -1.68
CA ILE A 220 -18.94 5.99 -3.09
C ILE A 220 -19.79 4.94 -3.81
N TYR A 221 -20.45 5.35 -4.89
CA TYR A 221 -21.23 4.48 -5.75
C TYR A 221 -20.49 4.28 -7.07
N LEU A 222 -19.95 3.07 -7.29
CA LEU A 222 -19.28 2.72 -8.55
C LEU A 222 -20.26 2.69 -9.72
N PHE A 223 -21.47 2.17 -9.47
CA PHE A 223 -22.56 2.12 -10.44
C PHE A 223 -23.59 3.17 -10.03
N LYS A 224 -23.62 4.29 -10.71
CA LYS A 224 -24.74 5.22 -10.61
C LYS A 224 -25.84 4.66 -11.50
N ASN A 225 -26.96 4.20 -10.93
CA ASN A 225 -28.17 4.02 -11.72
C ASN A 225 -28.47 5.38 -12.34
N LYS A 226 -28.36 5.49 -13.66
CA LYS A 226 -28.99 6.58 -14.38
C LYS A 226 -30.49 6.45 -14.14
N LYS A 227 -31.02 7.27 -13.24
CA LYS A 227 -32.46 7.61 -13.29
C LYS A 227 -32.64 8.63 -14.38
#